data_660e0eab750edd29e1c7f20c90fa66aa
#
_entry.id   660e0eab750edd29e1c7f20c90fa66aa
#
_cell.length_a   1.000
_cell.length_b   1.000
_cell.length_c   1.000
_cell.angle_alpha   90.00
_cell.angle_beta   90.00
_cell.angle_gamma   90.00
#
_symmetry.space_group_name_H-M   'P 1'
#
loop_
_entity.id
_entity.type
_entity.pdbx_description
1 polymer ?
#
loop_
_entity_poly.entity_id
_entity_poly.type
_entity_poly.pdbx_seq_one_letter_code
_entity_poly.pdbx_strand_id
1 'polypeptide(L)'
;MNKNFNETYNLKGFIIGNGVTDMYIDSDNQLIETLVNWSMIPQDLYNQIVSLGCIFYWDKMDVKVNNPPQCQGLYDQVMTLIQDLNIYDLYRTQYTTTGLTNKRNRLQH
;
A
#
# COMPACT_ATOMS: atom_id res chain seq x y z
N MET A 1 -22.41 11.83 -30.25
CA MET A 1 -21.41 12.55 -29.46
C MET A 1 -21.09 13.87 -30.09
N ASN A 2 -21.67 14.94 -29.58
CA ASN A 2 -21.36 16.30 -30.06
C ASN A 2 -20.08 16.77 -29.38
N LYS A 3 -19.02 16.84 -30.16
CA LYS A 3 -17.72 17.35 -29.69
C LYS A 3 -17.52 18.76 -30.24
N ASN A 4 -18.22 19.72 -29.68
CA ASN A 4 -17.90 21.13 -29.86
C ASN A 4 -17.35 21.68 -28.54
N PHE A 5 -16.13 21.25 -28.19
CA PHE A 5 -15.36 21.88 -27.14
C PHE A 5 -14.57 23.04 -27.73
N ASN A 6 -15.26 24.15 -27.96
CA ASN A 6 -14.61 25.44 -28.23
C ASN A 6 -14.39 26.23 -26.93
N GLU A 7 -14.33 25.55 -25.81
CA GLU A 7 -14.02 26.18 -24.52
C GLU A 7 -12.51 26.21 -24.35
N THR A 8 -11.95 27.38 -24.30
CA THR A 8 -10.53 27.60 -24.00
C THR A 8 -10.39 27.74 -22.48
N TYR A 9 -9.89 26.73 -21.82
CA TYR A 9 -9.62 26.77 -20.41
C TYR A 9 -8.31 27.51 -20.12
N ASN A 10 -8.35 28.55 -19.29
CA ASN A 10 -7.16 29.26 -18.84
C ASN A 10 -6.55 28.58 -17.61
N LEU A 11 -6.29 27.27 -17.71
CA LEU A 11 -5.68 26.48 -16.66
C LEU A 11 -4.23 26.91 -16.45
N LYS A 12 -3.88 27.35 -15.25
CA LYS A 12 -2.53 27.77 -14.87
C LYS A 12 -1.75 26.70 -14.12
N GLY A 13 -2.44 25.72 -13.57
CA GLY A 13 -1.85 24.62 -12.83
C GLY A 13 -2.89 23.90 -11.99
N PHE A 14 -2.44 22.84 -11.31
CA PHE A 14 -3.25 22.11 -10.36
C PHE A 14 -2.37 21.60 -9.22
N ILE A 15 -2.98 21.33 -8.09
CA ILE A 15 -2.34 20.74 -6.91
C ILE A 15 -3.15 19.50 -6.53
N ILE A 16 -2.45 18.37 -6.36
CA ILE A 16 -3.05 17.12 -5.92
C ILE A 16 -2.50 16.80 -4.54
N GLY A 17 -3.39 16.70 -3.55
CA GLY A 17 -3.06 16.24 -2.22
C GLY A 17 -3.53 14.80 -2.04
N ASN A 18 -2.64 13.89 -1.60
CA ASN A 18 -2.93 12.48 -1.36
C ASN A 18 -3.57 11.76 -2.57
N GLY A 19 -3.15 12.14 -3.78
CA GLY A 19 -3.72 11.63 -5.02
C GLY A 19 -3.23 10.24 -5.37
N VAL A 20 -4.13 9.44 -5.95
CA VAL A 20 -3.82 8.22 -6.66
C VAL A 20 -4.09 8.48 -8.13
N THR A 21 -3.07 8.38 -8.96
CA THR A 21 -3.15 8.74 -10.39
C THR A 21 -3.25 7.52 -11.28
N ASP A 22 -2.67 6.41 -10.86
CA ASP A 22 -2.71 5.13 -11.56
C ASP A 22 -2.79 4.00 -10.53
N MET A 23 -3.87 3.21 -10.60
CA MET A 23 -4.10 2.12 -9.64
C MET A 23 -3.09 0.99 -9.74
N TYR A 24 -2.39 0.86 -10.84
CA TYR A 24 -1.33 -0.14 -11.00
C TYR A 24 -0.01 0.34 -10.40
N ILE A 25 0.35 1.59 -10.70
CA ILE A 25 1.62 2.18 -10.25
C ILE A 25 1.53 2.58 -8.78
N ASP A 26 0.42 3.19 -8.35
CA ASP A 26 0.25 3.75 -7.00
C ASP A 26 -0.36 2.74 -6.01
N SER A 27 -0.31 1.43 -6.32
CA SER A 27 -0.95 0.36 -5.53
C SER A 27 0.01 -0.36 -4.58
N ASP A 28 -0.45 -1.46 -4.00
CA ASP A 28 0.33 -2.33 -3.10
C ASP A 28 1.62 -2.88 -3.72
N ASN A 29 1.74 -2.93 -5.04
CA ASN A 29 2.98 -3.30 -5.70
C ASN A 29 4.11 -2.33 -5.35
N GLN A 30 3.85 -1.03 -5.38
CA GLN A 30 4.83 0.00 -4.99
C GLN A 30 5.13 -0.01 -3.50
N LEU A 31 4.14 -0.31 -2.67
CA LEU A 31 4.36 -0.50 -1.24
C LEU A 31 5.35 -1.66 -1.02
N ILE A 32 5.13 -2.80 -1.65
CA ILE A 32 6.01 -3.98 -1.51
C ILE A 32 7.43 -3.68 -2.00
N GLU A 33 7.58 -3.00 -3.12
CA GLU A 33 8.88 -2.56 -3.63
C GLU A 33 9.57 -1.58 -2.66
N THR A 34 8.83 -0.66 -2.10
CA THR A 34 9.32 0.27 -1.08
C THR A 34 9.78 -0.48 0.17
N LEU A 35 9.00 -1.44 0.65
CA LEU A 35 9.32 -2.24 1.85
C LEU A 35 10.61 -3.06 1.68
N VAL A 36 10.85 -3.66 0.52
CA VAL A 36 12.10 -4.39 0.28
C VAL A 36 13.29 -3.45 0.18
N ASN A 37 13.14 -2.30 -0.47
CA ASN A 37 14.19 -1.30 -0.59
C ASN A 37 14.62 -0.71 0.77
N TRP A 38 13.69 -0.68 1.72
CA TRP A 38 13.94 -0.25 3.11
C TRP A 38 14.28 -1.41 4.04
N SER A 39 14.48 -2.62 3.51
CA SER A 39 14.78 -3.84 4.28
C SER A 39 13.72 -4.21 5.32
N MET A 40 12.47 -3.83 5.10
CA MET A 40 11.34 -4.15 5.98
C MET A 40 10.77 -5.54 5.70
N ILE A 41 11.00 -6.07 4.51
CA ILE A 41 10.67 -7.45 4.14
C ILE A 41 11.92 -8.13 3.54
N PRO A 42 12.01 -9.48 3.66
CA PRO A 42 13.12 -10.22 3.06
C PRO A 42 13.15 -10.13 1.53
N GLN A 43 14.36 -10.01 0.97
CA GLN A 43 14.56 -10.00 -0.49
C GLN A 43 13.99 -11.26 -1.16
N ASP A 44 14.12 -12.42 -0.50
CA ASP A 44 13.62 -13.68 -1.05
C ASP A 44 12.10 -13.70 -1.20
N LEU A 45 11.37 -13.09 -0.26
CA LEU A 45 9.92 -12.93 -0.36
C LEU A 45 9.54 -12.05 -1.56
N TYR A 46 10.24 -10.95 -1.73
CA TYR A 46 10.06 -10.06 -2.89
C TYR A 46 10.35 -10.79 -4.21
N ASN A 47 11.45 -11.53 -4.29
CA ASN A 47 11.83 -12.29 -5.47
C ASN A 47 10.77 -13.33 -5.85
N GLN A 48 10.15 -13.99 -4.87
CA GLN A 48 9.04 -14.92 -5.12
C GLN A 48 7.82 -14.21 -5.72
N ILE A 49 7.45 -13.06 -5.18
CA ILE A 49 6.34 -12.24 -5.67
C ILE A 49 6.57 -11.86 -7.13
N VAL A 50 7.76 -11.35 -7.44
CA VAL A 50 8.13 -10.93 -8.81
C VAL A 50 8.20 -12.13 -9.77
N SER A 51 8.79 -13.24 -9.35
CA SER A 51 8.94 -14.43 -10.22
C SER A 51 7.60 -15.06 -10.60
N LEU A 52 6.60 -14.98 -9.73
CA LEU A 52 5.23 -15.44 -10.00
C LEU A 52 4.41 -14.39 -10.77
N GLY A 53 4.91 -13.18 -10.96
CA GLY A 53 4.18 -12.09 -11.60
C GLY A 53 2.95 -11.65 -10.81
N CYS A 54 3.03 -11.71 -9.48
CA CYS A 54 1.93 -11.30 -8.61
C CYS A 54 1.66 -9.80 -8.76
N ILE A 55 0.39 -9.45 -8.89
CA ILE A 55 -0.07 -8.07 -8.99
C ILE A 55 -1.10 -7.84 -7.87
N PHE A 56 -0.87 -6.83 -7.05
CA PHE A 56 -1.75 -6.48 -5.94
C PHE A 56 -2.32 -5.09 -6.16
N TYR A 57 -3.64 -4.97 -6.02
CA TYR A 57 -4.36 -3.71 -6.12
C TYR A 57 -5.03 -3.37 -4.81
N TRP A 58 -5.04 -2.11 -4.48
CA TRP A 58 -5.63 -1.58 -3.25
C TRP A 58 -7.14 -1.77 -3.17
N ASP A 59 -7.79 -1.83 -4.32
CA ASP A 59 -9.23 -2.06 -4.39
C ASP A 59 -9.54 -3.09 -5.48
N LYS A 60 -10.59 -3.89 -5.24
CA LYS A 60 -11.12 -4.88 -6.18
C LYS A 60 -11.88 -4.24 -7.34
N MET A 61 -11.50 -3.03 -7.73
CA MET A 61 -12.09 -2.37 -8.89
C MET A 61 -11.80 -3.20 -10.15
N ASP A 62 -12.78 -3.95 -10.60
CA ASP A 62 -13.00 -4.56 -11.93
C ASP A 62 -11.79 -4.98 -12.78
N VAL A 63 -10.59 -4.91 -12.25
CA VAL A 63 -9.39 -5.41 -12.91
C VAL A 63 -9.30 -6.89 -12.58
N LYS A 64 -9.67 -7.73 -13.54
CA LYS A 64 -9.48 -9.18 -13.45
C LYS A 64 -7.98 -9.50 -13.48
N VAL A 65 -7.35 -9.43 -12.32
CA VAL A 65 -5.99 -9.91 -12.16
C VAL A 65 -6.02 -11.42 -12.03
N ASN A 66 -5.38 -12.11 -12.92
CA ASN A 66 -5.27 -13.57 -12.89
C ASN A 66 -3.98 -13.97 -12.15
N ASN A 67 -3.92 -13.66 -10.85
CA ASN A 67 -2.80 -14.06 -10.02
C ASN A 67 -2.75 -15.57 -9.82
N PRO A 68 -1.55 -16.18 -9.82
CA PRO A 68 -1.37 -17.53 -9.28
C PRO A 68 -1.91 -17.65 -7.85
N PRO A 69 -2.44 -18.81 -7.44
CA PRO A 69 -3.00 -19.01 -6.10
C PRO A 69 -2.01 -18.71 -4.95
N GLN A 70 -0.72 -18.88 -5.22
CA GLN A 70 0.35 -18.62 -4.25
C GLN A 70 0.50 -17.14 -3.88
N CYS A 71 0.09 -16.23 -4.77
CA CYS A 71 0.25 -14.78 -4.56
C CYS A 71 -0.47 -14.28 -3.29
N GLN A 72 -1.64 -14.82 -2.99
CA GLN A 72 -2.36 -14.44 -1.77
C GLN A 72 -1.55 -14.78 -0.51
N GLY A 73 -0.98 -15.98 -0.45
CA GLY A 73 -0.16 -16.37 0.70
C GLY A 73 1.11 -15.54 0.86
N LEU A 74 1.72 -15.10 -0.25
CA LEU A 74 2.87 -14.19 -0.22
C LEU A 74 2.47 -12.79 0.27
N TYR A 75 1.33 -12.28 -0.19
CA TYR A 75 0.78 -11.01 0.28
C TYR A 75 0.48 -11.04 1.79
N ASP A 76 -0.15 -12.11 2.27
CA ASP A 76 -0.45 -12.29 3.70
C ASP A 76 0.83 -12.32 4.55
N GLN A 77 1.92 -12.91 4.04
CA GLN A 77 3.22 -12.87 4.69
C GLN A 77 3.77 -11.44 4.79
N VAL A 78 3.70 -10.66 3.71
CA VAL A 78 4.11 -9.24 3.73
C VAL A 78 3.30 -8.49 4.77
N MET A 79 1.97 -8.61 4.75
CA MET A 79 1.09 -7.91 5.69
C MET A 79 1.35 -8.30 7.14
N THR A 80 1.67 -9.58 7.40
CA THR A 80 2.04 -10.05 8.74
C THR A 80 3.34 -9.41 9.24
N LEU A 81 4.34 -9.26 8.36
CA LEU A 81 5.63 -8.65 8.72
C LEU A 81 5.50 -7.15 9.07
N ILE A 82 4.56 -6.45 8.42
CA ILE A 82 4.39 -5.00 8.59
C ILE A 82 3.22 -4.60 9.49
N GLN A 83 2.49 -5.57 10.05
CA GLN A 83 1.28 -5.30 10.85
C GLN A 83 1.50 -4.34 12.03
N ASP A 84 2.71 -4.34 12.60
CA ASP A 84 3.08 -3.49 13.73
C ASP A 84 3.84 -2.23 13.31
N LEU A 85 4.01 -2.01 12.01
CA LEU A 85 4.68 -0.83 11.47
C LEU A 85 3.66 0.27 11.14
N ASN A 86 4.01 1.50 11.45
CA ASN A 86 3.29 2.65 10.91
C ASN A 86 3.86 2.98 9.52
N ILE A 87 3.16 2.58 8.47
CA ILE A 87 3.61 2.79 7.08
C ILE A 87 3.72 4.27 6.68
N TYR A 88 3.11 5.18 7.44
CA TYR A 88 3.21 6.63 7.21
C TYR A 88 4.37 7.29 7.98
N ASP A 89 4.86 6.62 9.02
CA ASP A 89 5.96 7.11 9.83
C ASP A 89 6.63 5.95 10.57
N LEU A 90 7.66 5.39 9.97
CA LEU A 90 8.36 4.19 10.47
C LEU A 90 9.01 4.38 11.84
N TYR A 91 9.31 5.63 12.22
CA TYR A 91 9.91 5.96 13.52
C TYR A 91 8.87 6.23 14.60
N ARG A 92 7.60 6.28 14.25
CA ARG A 92 6.52 6.55 15.20
C ARG A 92 5.94 5.26 15.75
N THR A 93 5.82 5.19 17.06
CA THR A 93 5.15 4.07 17.73
C THR A 93 3.68 4.00 17.30
N GLN A 94 3.26 2.86 16.79
CA GLN A 94 1.86 2.61 16.48
C GLN A 94 1.09 2.36 17.78
N TYR A 95 0.02 3.11 18.00
CA TYR A 95 -0.88 2.90 19.13
C TYR A 95 -1.90 1.83 18.75
N THR A 96 -1.65 0.59 19.18
CA THR A 96 -2.64 -0.48 19.11
C THR A 96 -3.51 -0.45 20.38
N THR A 97 -4.73 -0.99 20.29
CA THR A 97 -5.64 -1.13 21.45
C THR A 97 -5.00 -1.89 22.60
N THR A 98 -4.14 -2.86 22.30
CA THR A 98 -3.34 -3.61 23.28
C THR A 98 -2.32 -2.72 24.02
N GLY A 99 -1.73 -1.75 23.33
CA GLY A 99 -0.81 -0.78 23.94
C GLY A 99 -1.51 0.18 24.87
N LEU A 100 -2.76 0.53 24.61
CA LEU A 100 -3.57 1.41 25.47
C LEU A 100 -3.96 0.72 26.78
N THR A 101 -4.32 -0.56 26.73
CA THR A 101 -4.62 -1.35 27.96
C THR A 101 -3.40 -1.52 28.85
N ASN A 102 -2.24 -1.78 28.28
CA ASN A 102 -0.99 -1.91 29.05
C ASN A 102 -0.56 -0.57 29.69
N LYS A 103 -0.79 0.56 29.03
CA LYS A 103 -0.48 1.88 29.56
C LYS A 103 -1.43 2.28 30.71
N ARG A 104 -2.69 1.89 30.60
CA ARG A 104 -3.72 2.12 31.63
C ARG A 104 -3.40 1.36 32.91
N ASN A 105 -2.92 0.11 32.77
CA ASN A 105 -2.52 -0.72 33.91
C ASN A 105 -1.25 -0.23 34.61
N ARG A 106 -0.34 0.50 33.92
CA ARG A 106 0.86 1.09 34.54
C ARG A 106 0.58 2.37 35.32
N LEU A 107 -0.54 3.03 35.08
CA LEU A 107 -0.93 4.25 35.79
C LEU A 107 -1.79 3.98 37.04
N GLN A 108 -2.11 2.71 37.33
CA GLN A 108 -2.86 2.28 38.49
C GLN A 108 -2.00 1.68 39.61
N HIS A 109 -0.67 1.73 39.47
CA HIS A 109 0.34 1.44 40.49
C HIS A 109 1.18 2.70 40.71
#